data_6892da28ca99df342771f495bc3dd8f2
#
_entry.id   6892da28ca99df342771f495bc3dd8f2
#
_cell.length_a   1.000
_cell.length_b   1.000
_cell.length_c   1.000
_cell.angle_alpha   90.00
_cell.angle_beta   90.00
_cell.angle_gamma   90.00
#
_symmetry.space_group_name_H-M   'P 1'
#
loop_
_entity.id
_entity.type
_entity.pdbx_description
1 polymer ?
#
loop_
_entity_poly.entity_id
_entity_poly.type
_entity_poly.pdbx_seq_one_letter_code
_entity_poly.pdbx_strand_id
1 'polypeptide(L)'
;MHPSLLDTHPSSPVQSARLSEWARASRSGVRYIETDAVHFRIREGGTGGTAIVFFADGPNALEHHDPIFDRLTQWARVIVVDPPGFGFSAPKPNFDFTLPAFTDSYTQLLSSLGGPFVLCPTCTNVYPSAQIAAKQPELVSHLVLMQALAWEQEKIWTGKVIDPAGDLGRPFLGQEQNYRMRAKIPTMWYPMAVGAPELTEPFLKQSCECLAHGGSFCLASLIQNWFGPGIDNPSFSAFTQPALAVWGMNDRSHSRSDKRSLLNIAPHARYVEHEGVGHFPEIEDPAWFDALLKSFLRDGA
;
A
#
# COMPACT_ATOMS: atom_id res chain seq x y z
N MET A 1 20.63 17.68 7.27
CA MET A 1 20.40 16.22 7.38
C MET A 1 18.92 16.00 7.06
N HIS A 2 18.59 15.15 6.09
CA HIS A 2 17.21 14.88 5.70
C HIS A 2 16.54 14.02 6.79
N PRO A 3 15.28 14.29 7.22
CA PRO A 3 14.63 13.58 8.32
C PRO A 3 14.48 12.07 8.10
N SER A 4 14.24 11.64 6.86
CA SER A 4 14.12 10.22 6.50
C SER A 4 15.40 9.41 6.77
N LEU A 5 16.54 10.06 7.03
CA LEU A 5 17.77 9.36 7.44
C LEU A 5 17.60 8.60 8.76
N LEU A 6 16.67 8.99 9.63
CA LEU A 6 16.38 8.19 10.84
C LEU A 6 15.83 6.81 10.48
N ASP A 7 15.09 6.70 9.38
CA ASP A 7 14.52 5.45 8.90
C ASP A 7 15.47 4.68 7.97
N THR A 8 16.32 5.38 7.22
CA THR A 8 17.23 4.76 6.23
C THR A 8 18.67 4.56 6.70
N HIS A 9 19.06 5.11 7.87
CA HIS A 9 20.40 4.91 8.41
C HIS A 9 20.69 3.42 8.64
N PRO A 10 21.90 2.91 8.34
CA PRO A 10 22.25 1.50 8.50
C PRO A 10 21.97 0.90 9.89
N SER A 11 22.03 1.71 10.96
CA SER A 11 21.68 1.30 12.32
C SER A 11 20.19 1.47 12.68
N SER A 12 19.36 1.95 11.77
CA SER A 12 17.92 2.05 12.02
C SER A 12 17.29 0.67 12.22
N PRO A 13 16.29 0.54 13.12
CA PRO A 13 15.51 -0.69 13.24
C PRO A 13 14.86 -1.13 11.93
N VAL A 14 14.52 -0.18 11.03
CA VAL A 14 14.00 -0.46 9.69
C VAL A 14 14.95 -1.32 8.87
N GLN A 15 16.26 -1.07 8.98
CA GLN A 15 17.28 -1.87 8.28
C GLN A 15 17.40 -3.29 8.82
N SER A 16 17.09 -3.47 10.10
CA SER A 16 17.10 -4.78 10.75
C SER A 16 15.88 -5.63 10.38
N ALA A 17 14.76 -5.01 9.97
CA ALA A 17 13.53 -5.72 9.62
C ALA A 17 13.77 -6.80 8.55
N ARG A 18 14.56 -6.51 7.52
CA ARG A 18 14.91 -7.46 6.45
C ARG A 18 15.72 -8.67 6.91
N LEU A 19 16.34 -8.61 8.09
CA LEU A 19 17.14 -9.68 8.67
C LEU A 19 16.29 -10.65 9.52
N SER A 20 15.03 -10.32 9.78
CA SER A 20 14.11 -11.15 10.55
C SER A 20 13.97 -12.55 9.91
N GLU A 21 14.36 -13.58 10.64
CA GLU A 21 14.16 -14.98 10.20
C GLU A 21 12.67 -15.30 10.07
N TRP A 22 11.86 -14.80 10.99
CA TRP A 22 10.40 -14.94 10.90
C TRP A 22 9.86 -14.37 9.58
N ALA A 23 10.28 -13.13 9.23
CA ALA A 23 9.82 -12.50 8.00
C ALA A 23 10.20 -13.25 6.72
N ARG A 24 11.30 -13.99 6.74
CA ARG A 24 11.76 -14.82 5.61
C ARG A 24 10.97 -16.12 5.46
N ALA A 25 10.40 -16.62 6.55
CA ALA A 25 9.75 -17.92 6.60
C ALA A 25 8.27 -17.86 7.02
N SER A 26 7.69 -16.66 7.20
CA SER A 26 6.32 -16.47 7.68
C SER A 26 5.27 -17.12 6.78
N ARG A 27 5.53 -17.15 5.49
CA ARG A 27 4.66 -17.76 4.47
C ARG A 27 5.48 -18.41 3.36
N SER A 28 4.90 -19.42 2.71
CA SER A 28 5.46 -19.99 1.48
C SER A 28 5.47 -18.93 0.36
N GLY A 29 6.49 -18.95 -0.49
CA GLY A 29 6.63 -18.00 -1.59
C GLY A 29 7.18 -16.63 -1.20
N VAL A 30 7.52 -16.40 0.08
CA VAL A 30 8.17 -15.18 0.52
C VAL A 30 9.64 -15.18 0.07
N ARG A 31 10.05 -14.06 -0.50
CA ARG A 31 11.44 -13.80 -0.91
C ARG A 31 11.73 -12.30 -0.92
N TYR A 32 13.02 -11.97 -1.03
CA TYR A 32 13.47 -10.60 -1.17
C TYR A 32 13.96 -10.34 -2.59
N ILE A 33 13.60 -9.15 -3.12
CA ILE A 33 14.12 -8.62 -4.38
C ILE A 33 14.85 -7.33 -4.06
N GLU A 34 16.06 -7.23 -4.58
CA GLU A 34 16.88 -6.04 -4.43
C GLU A 34 16.71 -5.14 -5.65
N THR A 35 16.41 -3.86 -5.41
CA THR A 35 16.46 -2.78 -6.39
C THR A 35 17.56 -1.79 -6.01
N ASP A 36 17.75 -0.74 -6.79
CA ASP A 36 18.77 0.28 -6.50
C ASP A 36 18.57 0.93 -5.14
N ALA A 37 17.30 1.16 -4.75
CA ALA A 37 16.92 1.93 -3.57
C ALA A 37 16.23 1.15 -2.46
N VAL A 38 15.80 -0.09 -2.69
CA VAL A 38 14.98 -0.85 -1.72
C VAL A 38 15.30 -2.35 -1.76
N HIS A 39 15.32 -2.98 -0.60
CA HIS A 39 15.22 -4.43 -0.44
C HIS A 39 13.73 -4.77 -0.24
N PHE A 40 13.02 -5.09 -1.33
CA PHE A 40 11.62 -5.44 -1.26
C PHE A 40 11.40 -6.84 -0.70
N ARG A 41 10.50 -6.97 0.25
CA ARG A 41 9.93 -8.26 0.64
C ARG A 41 8.64 -8.47 -0.15
N ILE A 42 8.57 -9.59 -0.84
CA ILE A 42 7.39 -10.00 -1.59
C ILE A 42 6.97 -11.40 -1.22
N ARG A 43 5.69 -11.72 -1.45
CA ARG A 43 5.17 -13.09 -1.50
C ARG A 43 4.65 -13.36 -2.89
N GLU A 44 5.06 -14.46 -3.49
CA GLU A 44 4.65 -14.83 -4.84
C GLU A 44 4.10 -16.25 -4.86
N GLY A 45 3.03 -16.48 -5.64
CA GLY A 45 2.43 -17.80 -5.83
C GLY A 45 1.46 -17.83 -7.01
N GLY A 46 0.98 -19.05 -7.31
CA GLY A 46 0.13 -19.30 -8.48
C GLY A 46 0.90 -19.32 -9.80
N THR A 47 0.28 -19.90 -10.84
CA THR A 47 0.91 -20.11 -12.15
C THR A 47 0.04 -19.68 -13.33
N GLY A 48 -1.05 -18.94 -13.08
CA GLY A 48 -1.95 -18.44 -14.11
C GLY A 48 -1.30 -17.42 -15.04
N GLY A 49 -1.84 -17.26 -16.25
CA GLY A 49 -1.34 -16.30 -17.24
C GLY A 49 -1.55 -14.82 -16.85
N THR A 50 -2.49 -14.53 -15.96
CA THR A 50 -2.70 -13.17 -15.42
C THR A 50 -1.81 -12.97 -14.21
N ALA A 51 -1.03 -11.89 -14.18
CA ALA A 51 -0.18 -11.52 -13.05
C ALA A 51 -0.80 -10.34 -12.28
N ILE A 52 -1.08 -10.54 -10.99
CA ILE A 52 -1.75 -9.57 -10.11
C ILE A 52 -0.79 -9.13 -9.01
N VAL A 53 -0.69 -7.83 -8.77
CA VAL A 53 0.20 -7.26 -7.74
C VAL A 53 -0.62 -6.46 -6.75
N PHE A 54 -0.51 -6.80 -5.46
CA PHE A 54 -1.01 -6.02 -4.33
C PHE A 54 0.15 -5.32 -3.63
N PHE A 55 -0.10 -4.11 -3.14
CA PHE A 55 0.82 -3.40 -2.25
C PHE A 55 0.13 -3.27 -0.89
N ALA A 56 0.75 -3.85 0.14
CA ALA A 56 0.19 -3.79 1.49
C ALA A 56 0.08 -2.33 1.96
N ASP A 57 -1.05 -1.95 2.53
CA ASP A 57 -1.24 -0.62 3.08
C ASP A 57 -1.00 -0.64 4.59
N GLY A 58 0.01 0.10 5.06
CA GLY A 58 0.37 0.08 6.48
C GLY A 58 -0.76 0.56 7.42
N PRO A 59 -0.94 -0.08 8.57
CA PRO A 59 -0.02 -1.00 9.26
C PRO A 59 -0.12 -2.47 8.84
N ASN A 60 -0.77 -2.79 7.71
CA ASN A 60 -0.75 -4.14 7.16
C ASN A 60 0.64 -4.48 6.62
N ALA A 61 0.95 -5.77 6.65
CA ALA A 61 2.05 -6.39 5.92
C ALA A 61 1.48 -7.49 5.00
N LEU A 62 2.30 -8.11 4.20
CA LEU A 62 1.86 -9.08 3.19
C LEU A 62 1.04 -10.26 3.80
N GLU A 63 1.21 -10.58 5.08
CA GLU A 63 0.47 -11.64 5.77
C GLU A 63 -1.03 -11.37 5.85
N HIS A 64 -1.45 -10.10 5.88
CA HIS A 64 -2.86 -9.74 5.89
C HIS A 64 -3.59 -10.15 4.61
N HIS A 65 -2.84 -10.33 3.53
CA HIS A 65 -3.40 -10.73 2.22
C HIS A 65 -3.59 -12.24 2.08
N ASP A 66 -3.31 -13.07 3.13
CA ASP A 66 -3.49 -14.52 3.04
C ASP A 66 -4.83 -14.94 2.43
N PRO A 67 -5.99 -14.40 2.84
CA PRO A 67 -7.29 -14.85 2.33
C PRO A 67 -7.48 -14.61 0.83
N ILE A 68 -7.05 -13.44 0.33
CA ILE A 68 -7.15 -13.13 -1.09
C ILE A 68 -6.06 -13.82 -1.90
N PHE A 69 -4.86 -13.95 -1.36
CA PHE A 69 -3.75 -14.63 -1.99
C PHE A 69 -4.11 -16.10 -2.30
N ASP A 70 -4.60 -16.84 -1.29
CA ASP A 70 -4.95 -18.25 -1.43
C ASP A 70 -6.08 -18.48 -2.44
N ARG A 71 -6.98 -17.51 -2.56
CA ARG A 71 -8.08 -17.56 -3.53
C ARG A 71 -7.61 -17.29 -4.96
N LEU A 72 -6.84 -16.23 -5.16
CA LEU A 72 -6.42 -15.81 -6.49
C LEU A 72 -5.34 -16.72 -7.10
N THR A 73 -4.48 -17.32 -6.27
CA THR A 73 -3.45 -18.27 -6.74
C THR A 73 -4.02 -19.53 -7.38
N GLN A 74 -5.31 -19.79 -7.24
CA GLN A 74 -5.99 -20.88 -7.93
C GLN A 74 -6.08 -20.65 -9.47
N TRP A 75 -5.97 -19.40 -9.93
CA TRP A 75 -6.13 -19.08 -11.35
C TRP A 75 -5.18 -18.00 -11.89
N ALA A 76 -4.46 -17.29 -11.02
CA ALA A 76 -3.56 -16.20 -11.37
C ALA A 76 -2.18 -16.38 -10.72
N ARG A 77 -1.18 -15.71 -11.28
CA ARG A 77 0.09 -15.43 -10.59
C ARG A 77 -0.13 -14.23 -9.69
N VAL A 78 0.03 -14.40 -8.38
CA VAL A 78 -0.22 -13.35 -7.39
C VAL A 78 1.07 -12.93 -6.70
N ILE A 79 1.27 -11.64 -6.59
CA ILE A 79 2.41 -11.03 -5.92
C ILE A 79 1.86 -10.04 -4.89
N VAL A 80 2.27 -10.17 -3.63
CA VAL A 80 2.00 -9.19 -2.57
C VAL A 80 3.31 -8.57 -2.14
N VAL A 81 3.33 -7.25 -2.03
CA VAL A 81 4.53 -6.45 -1.78
C VAL A 81 4.39 -5.68 -0.48
N ASP A 82 5.36 -5.78 0.42
CA ASP A 82 5.52 -4.80 1.49
C ASP A 82 6.12 -3.51 0.88
N PRO A 83 5.50 -2.32 1.04
CA PRO A 83 6.05 -1.06 0.52
C PRO A 83 7.35 -0.64 1.20
N PRO A 84 8.16 0.25 0.58
CA PRO A 84 9.40 0.73 1.17
C PRO A 84 9.19 1.37 2.55
N GLY A 85 9.84 0.83 3.59
CA GLY A 85 9.70 1.31 4.97
C GLY A 85 8.45 0.82 5.70
N PHE A 86 7.68 -0.10 5.10
CA PHE A 86 6.53 -0.76 5.71
C PHE A 86 6.71 -2.27 5.68
N GLY A 87 6.06 -2.96 6.63
CA GLY A 87 6.27 -4.39 6.79
C GLY A 87 7.76 -4.71 6.97
N PHE A 88 8.32 -5.49 6.08
CA PHE A 88 9.71 -5.89 6.15
C PHE A 88 10.53 -5.49 4.90
N SER A 89 10.01 -4.61 4.07
CA SER A 89 10.79 -3.98 2.99
C SER A 89 11.64 -2.84 3.54
N ALA A 90 12.95 -2.92 3.32
CA ALA A 90 13.90 -1.96 3.86
C ALA A 90 14.40 -1.01 2.77
N PRO A 91 14.11 0.28 2.86
CA PRO A 91 14.71 1.28 1.99
C PRO A 91 16.20 1.41 2.28
N LYS A 92 17.03 1.54 1.23
CA LYS A 92 18.47 1.73 1.35
C LYS A 92 18.80 3.16 1.82
N PRO A 93 20.02 3.41 2.29
CA PRO A 93 20.47 4.77 2.56
C PRO A 93 20.22 5.70 1.37
N ASN A 94 19.76 6.92 1.67
CA ASN A 94 19.38 7.95 0.70
C ASN A 94 18.00 7.76 0.02
N PHE A 95 17.21 6.76 0.37
CA PHE A 95 15.81 6.74 0.00
C PHE A 95 15.07 7.89 0.70
N ASP A 96 14.52 8.83 -0.05
CA ASP A 96 14.00 10.08 0.50
C ASP A 96 12.49 10.04 0.81
N PHE A 97 11.84 8.91 0.58
CA PHE A 97 10.39 8.72 0.77
C PHE A 97 9.52 9.65 -0.08
N THR A 98 10.02 10.26 -1.12
CA THR A 98 9.22 11.06 -2.04
C THR A 98 8.35 10.17 -2.96
N LEU A 99 7.28 10.73 -3.52
CA LEU A 99 6.46 10.00 -4.50
C LEU A 99 7.28 9.53 -5.72
N PRO A 100 8.20 10.32 -6.30
CA PRO A 100 9.12 9.81 -7.33
C PRO A 100 9.95 8.60 -6.87
N ALA A 101 10.51 8.62 -5.65
CA ALA A 101 11.30 7.51 -5.14
C ALA A 101 10.49 6.22 -5.01
N PHE A 102 9.24 6.31 -4.56
CA PHE A 102 8.31 5.16 -4.56
C PHE A 102 8.00 4.69 -5.96
N THR A 103 7.68 5.60 -6.89
CA THR A 103 7.36 5.28 -8.29
C THR A 103 8.53 4.57 -8.97
N ASP A 104 9.74 5.09 -8.83
CA ASP A 104 10.94 4.52 -9.45
C ASP A 104 11.29 3.14 -8.86
N SER A 105 11.18 3.00 -7.53
CA SER A 105 11.43 1.71 -6.86
C SER A 105 10.43 0.63 -7.26
N TYR A 106 9.13 0.98 -7.35
CA TYR A 106 8.11 0.06 -7.82
C TYR A 106 8.30 -0.29 -9.30
N THR A 107 8.70 0.69 -10.13
CA THR A 107 9.01 0.44 -11.55
C THR A 107 10.14 -0.58 -11.68
N GLN A 108 11.23 -0.43 -10.92
CA GLN A 108 12.34 -1.39 -10.94
C GLN A 108 11.90 -2.77 -10.46
N LEU A 109 11.12 -2.84 -9.36
CA LEU A 109 10.57 -4.11 -8.87
C LEU A 109 9.73 -4.80 -9.95
N LEU A 110 8.74 -4.10 -10.51
CA LEU A 110 7.84 -4.65 -11.53
C LEU A 110 8.59 -5.08 -12.78
N SER A 111 9.56 -4.28 -13.24
CA SER A 111 10.41 -4.64 -14.39
C SER A 111 11.19 -5.93 -14.15
N SER A 112 11.69 -6.13 -12.92
CA SER A 112 12.42 -7.36 -12.55
C SER A 112 11.54 -8.60 -12.48
N LEU A 113 10.24 -8.43 -12.26
CA LEU A 113 9.26 -9.51 -12.14
C LEU A 113 8.64 -9.93 -13.46
N GLY A 114 8.77 -9.11 -14.52
CA GLY A 114 8.23 -9.39 -15.87
C GLY A 114 6.70 -9.26 -15.93
N GLY A 115 6.22 -8.14 -16.46
CA GLY A 115 4.80 -7.83 -16.67
C GLY A 115 4.25 -8.32 -18.01
N PRO A 116 3.06 -7.83 -18.45
CA PRO A 116 2.29 -6.79 -17.77
C PRO A 116 1.49 -7.30 -16.57
N PHE A 117 1.18 -6.37 -15.64
CA PHE A 117 0.50 -6.67 -14.38
C PHE A 117 -0.89 -6.01 -14.29
N VAL A 118 -1.79 -6.67 -13.58
CA VAL A 118 -2.95 -6.04 -12.95
C VAL A 118 -2.49 -5.47 -11.62
N LEU A 119 -2.39 -4.15 -11.49
CA LEU A 119 -2.00 -3.51 -10.23
C LEU A 119 -3.24 -3.26 -9.38
N CYS A 120 -3.18 -3.73 -8.14
CA CYS A 120 -4.25 -3.57 -7.13
C CYS A 120 -3.72 -2.78 -5.92
N PRO A 121 -3.42 -1.48 -6.07
CA PRO A 121 -2.97 -0.64 -4.98
C PRO A 121 -4.12 -0.19 -4.08
N THR A 122 -3.86 -0.13 -2.77
CA THR A 122 -4.77 0.42 -1.76
C THR A 122 -4.18 1.72 -1.20
N CYS A 123 -5.04 2.70 -0.92
CA CYS A 123 -4.71 3.96 -0.26
C CYS A 123 -3.58 4.72 -1.00
N THR A 124 -2.55 5.15 -0.32
CA THR A 124 -1.44 5.94 -0.87
C THR A 124 -0.67 5.23 -1.99
N ASN A 125 -0.68 3.90 -2.05
CA ASN A 125 -0.04 3.14 -3.13
C ASN A 125 -0.68 3.37 -4.51
N VAL A 126 -1.88 3.94 -4.56
CA VAL A 126 -2.57 4.33 -5.80
C VAL A 126 -1.75 5.36 -6.60
N TYR A 127 -1.10 6.30 -5.92
CA TYR A 127 -0.40 7.39 -6.60
C TYR A 127 0.83 6.93 -7.40
N PRO A 128 1.79 6.18 -6.82
CA PRO A 128 2.89 5.64 -7.61
C PRO A 128 2.41 4.68 -8.69
N SER A 129 1.35 3.88 -8.44
CA SER A 129 0.80 2.96 -9.43
C SER A 129 0.19 3.68 -10.64
N ALA A 130 -0.54 4.79 -10.42
CA ALA A 130 -1.05 5.63 -11.50
C ALA A 130 0.07 6.28 -12.32
N GLN A 131 1.16 6.73 -11.66
CA GLN A 131 2.32 7.28 -12.37
C GLN A 131 3.04 6.21 -13.20
N ILE A 132 3.15 4.97 -12.70
CA ILE A 132 3.72 3.86 -13.47
C ILE A 132 2.88 3.55 -14.69
N ALA A 133 1.55 3.46 -14.54
CA ALA A 133 0.65 3.20 -15.65
C ALA A 133 0.75 4.24 -16.76
N ALA A 134 0.97 5.50 -16.41
CA ALA A 134 1.15 6.59 -17.37
C ALA A 134 2.53 6.59 -18.04
N LYS A 135 3.60 6.28 -17.29
CA LYS A 135 4.99 6.39 -17.76
C LYS A 135 5.55 5.11 -18.38
N GLN A 136 5.04 3.95 -17.96
CA GLN A 136 5.51 2.61 -18.34
C GLN A 136 4.28 1.73 -18.67
N PRO A 137 3.50 2.09 -19.71
CA PRO A 137 2.24 1.42 -20.03
C PRO A 137 2.40 -0.07 -20.31
N GLU A 138 3.58 -0.50 -20.75
CA GLU A 138 3.90 -1.90 -21.01
C GLU A 138 3.98 -2.77 -19.76
N LEU A 139 4.20 -2.15 -18.57
CA LEU A 139 4.23 -2.86 -17.30
C LEU A 139 2.83 -3.07 -16.70
N VAL A 140 1.81 -2.33 -17.15
CA VAL A 140 0.49 -2.32 -16.52
C VAL A 140 -0.59 -2.64 -17.53
N SER A 141 -1.28 -3.76 -17.33
CA SER A 141 -2.45 -4.14 -18.14
C SER A 141 -3.75 -3.52 -17.64
N HIS A 142 -3.94 -3.48 -16.32
CA HIS A 142 -5.16 -2.98 -15.66
C HIS A 142 -4.81 -2.35 -14.31
N LEU A 143 -5.68 -1.44 -13.83
CA LEU A 143 -5.59 -0.89 -12.48
C LEU A 143 -6.87 -1.14 -11.68
N VAL A 144 -6.72 -1.60 -10.45
CA VAL A 144 -7.81 -1.67 -9.45
C VAL A 144 -7.42 -0.77 -8.29
N LEU A 145 -7.91 0.46 -8.32
CA LEU A 145 -7.56 1.52 -7.39
C LEU A 145 -8.52 1.47 -6.19
N MET A 146 -8.01 1.21 -4.99
CA MET A 146 -8.83 0.98 -3.80
C MET A 146 -8.60 2.06 -2.75
N GLN A 147 -9.68 2.52 -2.11
CA GLN A 147 -9.69 3.39 -0.92
C GLN A 147 -8.72 4.58 -1.01
N ALA A 148 -8.64 5.27 -2.12
CA ALA A 148 -7.81 6.44 -2.31
C ALA A 148 -8.64 7.65 -2.74
N LEU A 149 -8.21 8.83 -2.33
CA LEU A 149 -8.78 10.11 -2.73
C LEU A 149 -7.94 10.75 -3.84
N ALA A 150 -8.43 11.85 -4.43
CA ALA A 150 -7.53 12.73 -5.16
C ALA A 150 -6.48 13.31 -4.20
N TRP A 151 -5.28 13.61 -4.68
CA TRP A 151 -4.14 14.01 -3.85
C TRP A 151 -4.44 15.11 -2.83
N GLU A 152 -5.11 16.18 -3.25
CA GLU A 152 -5.50 17.29 -2.36
C GLU A 152 -6.44 16.84 -1.26
N GLN A 153 -7.38 15.96 -1.57
CA GLN A 153 -8.33 15.42 -0.59
C GLN A 153 -7.61 14.47 0.37
N GLU A 154 -6.65 13.70 -0.12
CA GLU A 154 -5.81 12.83 0.70
C GLU A 154 -4.95 13.63 1.68
N LYS A 155 -4.32 14.71 1.22
CA LYS A 155 -3.56 15.63 2.07
C LYS A 155 -4.43 16.22 3.19
N ILE A 156 -5.66 16.65 2.84
CA ILE A 156 -6.62 17.18 3.81
C ILE A 156 -7.04 16.10 4.81
N TRP A 157 -7.34 14.90 4.32
CA TRP A 157 -7.74 13.78 5.15
C TRP A 157 -6.61 13.35 6.10
N THR A 158 -5.39 13.21 5.59
CA THR A 158 -4.19 12.89 6.40
C THR A 158 -4.02 13.88 7.54
N GLY A 159 -4.11 15.19 7.26
CA GLY A 159 -3.97 16.22 8.29
C GLY A 159 -5.12 16.24 9.30
N LYS A 160 -6.32 15.75 8.96
CA LYS A 160 -7.48 15.74 9.88
C LYS A 160 -7.65 14.45 10.65
N VAL A 161 -7.25 13.32 10.08
CA VAL A 161 -7.55 11.99 10.62
C VAL A 161 -6.28 11.30 11.12
N ILE A 162 -5.20 11.35 10.34
CA ILE A 162 -3.96 10.62 10.64
C ILE A 162 -3.03 11.45 11.54
N ASP A 163 -2.86 12.72 11.22
CA ASP A 163 -1.93 13.61 11.94
C ASP A 163 -2.61 14.93 12.36
N PRO A 164 -3.72 14.88 13.15
CA PRO A 164 -4.49 16.06 13.51
C PRO A 164 -3.70 17.07 14.39
N ALA A 165 -2.68 16.62 15.08
CA ALA A 165 -1.78 17.49 15.87
C ALA A 165 -0.60 18.01 15.05
N GLY A 166 -0.36 17.47 13.85
CA GLY A 166 0.80 17.79 13.02
C GLY A 166 2.12 17.23 13.57
N ASP A 167 2.06 16.26 14.47
CA ASP A 167 3.25 15.72 15.15
C ASP A 167 4.08 14.84 14.21
N LEU A 168 3.45 14.00 13.37
CA LEU A 168 4.15 13.17 12.42
C LEU A 168 4.80 14.00 11.30
N GLY A 169 4.19 15.14 10.97
CA GLY A 169 4.73 16.10 10.01
C GLY A 169 5.99 16.82 10.48
N ARG A 170 6.39 16.72 11.77
CA ARG A 170 7.59 17.38 12.31
C ARG A 170 8.85 16.58 11.99
N PRO A 171 9.83 17.15 11.26
CA PRO A 171 11.09 16.48 10.97
C PRO A 171 11.78 15.97 12.25
N PHE A 172 12.29 14.74 12.20
CA PHE A 172 12.95 13.99 13.28
C PHE A 172 12.03 13.61 14.45
N LEU A 173 11.25 14.54 14.98
CA LEU A 173 10.32 14.28 16.09
C LEU A 173 9.19 13.34 15.63
N GLY A 174 8.72 13.52 14.42
CA GLY A 174 7.68 12.65 13.83
C GLY A 174 8.16 11.21 13.70
N GLN A 175 9.39 10.97 13.24
CA GLN A 175 9.95 9.62 13.14
C GLN A 175 10.08 8.98 14.52
N GLU A 176 10.61 9.71 15.50
CA GLU A 176 10.73 9.20 16.87
C GLU A 176 9.37 8.87 17.48
N GLN A 177 8.40 9.77 17.33
CA GLN A 177 7.04 9.56 17.83
C GLN A 177 6.37 8.37 17.15
N ASN A 178 6.48 8.28 15.82
CA ASN A 178 5.96 7.17 15.04
C ASN A 178 6.56 5.83 15.51
N TYR A 179 7.87 5.79 15.74
CA TYR A 179 8.54 4.60 16.25
C TYR A 179 8.04 4.21 17.65
N ARG A 180 7.90 5.16 18.56
CA ARG A 180 7.38 4.90 19.92
C ARG A 180 5.92 4.45 19.93
N MET A 181 5.11 4.99 19.02
CA MET A 181 3.67 4.72 18.95
C MET A 181 3.30 3.54 18.07
N ARG A 182 4.25 2.96 17.29
CA ARG A 182 3.95 1.96 16.26
C ARG A 182 3.10 0.78 16.74
N ALA A 183 3.31 0.32 17.97
CA ALA A 183 2.51 -0.78 18.55
C ALA A 183 1.07 -0.36 18.93
N LYS A 184 0.82 0.95 19.10
CA LYS A 184 -0.51 1.48 19.40
C LYS A 184 -1.29 1.86 18.15
N ILE A 185 -0.61 2.17 17.05
CA ILE A 185 -1.25 2.61 15.81
C ILE A 185 -2.28 1.60 15.32
N PRO A 186 -2.01 0.29 15.23
CA PRO A 186 -3.00 -0.69 14.81
C PRO A 186 -4.26 -0.70 15.70
N THR A 187 -4.10 -0.52 17.02
CA THR A 187 -5.25 -0.50 17.96
C THR A 187 -6.17 0.70 17.78
N MET A 188 -5.65 1.78 17.22
CA MET A 188 -6.40 2.99 16.90
C MET A 188 -6.97 2.95 15.48
N TRP A 189 -6.22 2.38 14.54
CA TRP A 189 -6.52 2.38 13.13
C TRP A 189 -7.61 1.37 12.75
N TYR A 190 -7.43 0.08 13.05
CA TYR A 190 -8.36 -0.94 12.60
C TYR A 190 -9.82 -0.75 13.07
N PRO A 191 -10.10 -0.28 14.32
CA PRO A 191 -11.47 0.04 14.71
C PRO A 191 -12.16 1.10 13.85
N MET A 192 -11.39 1.93 13.14
CA MET A 192 -11.94 2.95 12.22
C MET A 192 -11.96 2.47 10.77
N ALA A 193 -10.93 1.74 10.36
CA ALA A 193 -10.72 1.37 8.97
C ALA A 193 -11.49 0.12 8.55
N VAL A 194 -11.52 -0.91 9.40
CA VAL A 194 -12.19 -2.18 9.10
C VAL A 194 -13.71 -2.02 9.19
N GLY A 195 -14.41 -2.44 8.16
CA GLY A 195 -15.86 -2.31 8.04
C GLY A 195 -16.62 -3.37 8.84
N ALA A 196 -16.10 -4.60 8.88
CA ALA A 196 -16.67 -5.72 9.63
C ALA A 196 -15.99 -5.83 11.01
N PRO A 197 -16.69 -5.55 12.13
CA PRO A 197 -16.08 -5.53 13.47
C PRO A 197 -15.36 -6.82 13.86
N GLU A 198 -15.86 -7.96 13.42
CA GLU A 198 -15.27 -9.30 13.68
C GLU A 198 -13.89 -9.48 13.05
N LEU A 199 -13.55 -8.72 12.03
CA LEU A 199 -12.23 -8.75 11.39
C LEU A 199 -11.21 -7.86 12.10
N THR A 200 -11.63 -6.96 12.99
CA THR A 200 -10.73 -6.03 13.67
C THR A 200 -9.65 -6.76 14.48
N GLU A 201 -10.03 -7.78 15.26
CA GLU A 201 -9.09 -8.55 16.08
C GLU A 201 -8.10 -9.38 15.24
N PRO A 202 -8.49 -10.12 14.20
CA PRO A 202 -7.55 -10.75 13.27
C PRO A 202 -6.52 -9.78 12.67
N PHE A 203 -6.95 -8.62 12.17
CA PHE A 203 -6.05 -7.60 11.62
C PHE A 203 -5.07 -7.07 12.67
N LEU A 204 -5.59 -6.72 13.86
CA LEU A 204 -4.76 -6.25 14.97
C LEU A 204 -3.70 -7.28 15.37
N LYS A 205 -4.10 -8.54 15.55
CA LYS A 205 -3.20 -9.63 15.92
C LYS A 205 -2.07 -9.78 14.90
N GLN A 206 -2.39 -9.79 13.62
CA GLN A 206 -1.41 -9.93 12.55
C GLN A 206 -0.42 -8.75 12.51
N SER A 207 -0.90 -7.51 12.67
CA SER A 207 -0.01 -6.34 12.74
C SER A 207 0.89 -6.37 13.98
N CYS A 208 0.34 -6.71 15.13
CA CYS A 208 1.13 -6.84 16.37
C CYS A 208 2.22 -7.91 16.23
N GLU A 209 1.92 -9.03 15.59
CA GLU A 209 2.89 -10.09 15.30
C GLU A 209 4.01 -9.58 14.38
N CYS A 210 3.67 -8.93 13.27
CA CYS A 210 4.66 -8.31 12.37
C CYS A 210 5.57 -7.34 13.11
N LEU A 211 5.01 -6.44 13.91
CA LEU A 211 5.77 -5.45 14.67
C LEU A 211 6.66 -6.09 15.75
N ALA A 212 6.19 -7.16 16.41
CA ALA A 212 6.98 -7.90 17.40
C ALA A 212 8.21 -8.57 16.78
N HIS A 213 8.13 -8.95 15.49
CA HIS A 213 9.23 -9.51 14.72
C HIS A 213 10.09 -8.49 13.98
N GLY A 214 9.92 -7.20 14.29
CA GLY A 214 10.75 -6.11 13.77
C GLY A 214 10.19 -5.43 12.51
N GLY A 215 8.92 -5.65 12.18
CA GLY A 215 8.25 -4.97 11.08
C GLY A 215 8.32 -3.43 11.23
N SER A 216 8.45 -2.75 10.09
CA SER A 216 8.60 -1.31 9.98
C SER A 216 7.28 -0.61 9.68
N PHE A 217 7.19 0.66 10.07
CA PHE A 217 6.06 1.52 9.78
C PHE A 217 6.51 2.99 9.71
N CYS A 218 7.05 3.41 8.55
CA CYS A 218 7.69 4.72 8.35
C CYS A 218 6.71 5.81 7.90
N LEU A 219 5.52 5.85 8.51
CA LEU A 219 4.45 6.78 8.14
C LEU A 219 4.87 8.25 8.25
N ALA A 220 5.66 8.62 9.27
CA ALA A 220 6.13 9.99 9.44
C ALA A 220 6.99 10.46 8.25
N SER A 221 7.91 9.61 7.78
CA SER A 221 8.73 9.92 6.60
C SER A 221 7.90 10.07 5.33
N LEU A 222 6.86 9.24 5.16
CA LEU A 222 5.93 9.37 4.04
C LEU A 222 5.16 10.70 4.12
N ILE A 223 4.53 11.00 5.26
CA ILE A 223 3.74 12.25 5.45
C ILE A 223 4.59 13.49 5.18
N GLN A 224 5.81 13.52 5.71
CA GLN A 224 6.72 14.68 5.56
C GLN A 224 7.12 14.92 4.10
N ASN A 225 7.28 13.87 3.31
CA ASN A 225 7.79 13.96 1.94
C ASN A 225 6.66 13.93 0.86
N TRP A 226 5.42 13.65 1.25
CA TRP A 226 4.27 13.70 0.35
C TRP A 226 3.35 14.89 0.65
N PHE A 227 3.06 15.14 1.91
CA PHE A 227 2.02 16.09 2.34
C PHE A 227 2.58 17.24 3.20
N GLY A 228 3.88 17.25 3.44
CA GLY A 228 4.56 18.25 4.26
C GLY A 228 4.50 19.67 3.71
N PRO A 229 4.80 20.67 4.54
CA PRO A 229 4.88 22.07 4.09
C PRO A 229 5.92 22.23 2.98
N GLY A 230 5.55 22.95 1.91
CA GLY A 230 6.45 23.21 0.77
C GLY A 230 6.59 22.04 -0.22
N ILE A 231 5.86 20.96 -0.02
CA ILE A 231 5.78 19.88 -1.03
C ILE A 231 4.71 20.29 -2.05
N ASP A 232 5.13 20.39 -3.30
CA ASP A 232 4.25 20.67 -4.42
C ASP A 232 3.34 19.47 -4.71
N ASN A 233 2.12 19.76 -5.14
CA ASN A 233 1.22 18.69 -5.54
C ASN A 233 1.71 18.06 -6.84
N PRO A 234 1.76 16.73 -6.91
CA PRO A 234 2.16 16.05 -8.14
C PRO A 234 1.09 16.23 -9.22
N SER A 235 1.53 16.35 -10.46
CA SER A 235 0.65 16.15 -11.60
C SER A 235 0.52 14.67 -11.93
N PHE A 236 -0.71 14.23 -12.18
CA PHE A 236 -0.98 12.87 -12.66
C PHE A 236 -1.26 12.93 -14.16
N SER A 237 -0.38 12.36 -14.97
CA SER A 237 -0.62 12.18 -16.39
C SER A 237 -1.72 11.17 -16.60
N ALA A 238 -2.55 11.38 -17.62
CA ALA A 238 -3.56 10.42 -17.99
C ALA A 238 -2.93 9.09 -18.40
N PHE A 239 -3.54 8.00 -18.00
CA PHE A 239 -3.23 6.64 -18.44
C PHE A 239 -4.46 6.05 -19.14
N THR A 240 -4.27 5.04 -19.99
CA THR A 240 -5.33 4.48 -20.84
C THR A 240 -5.72 3.04 -20.50
N GLN A 241 -5.00 2.43 -19.58
CA GLN A 241 -5.31 1.07 -19.15
C GLN A 241 -6.71 1.01 -18.53
N PRO A 242 -7.48 -0.07 -18.76
CA PRO A 242 -8.74 -0.27 -18.06
C PRO A 242 -8.57 -0.09 -16.55
N ALA A 243 -9.47 0.67 -15.94
CA ALA A 243 -9.38 1.01 -14.53
C ALA A 243 -10.67 0.75 -13.77
N LEU A 244 -10.54 0.26 -12.54
CA LEU A 244 -11.61 0.04 -11.59
C LEU A 244 -11.29 0.86 -10.34
N ALA A 245 -12.22 1.66 -9.85
CA ALA A 245 -12.13 2.36 -8.58
C ALA A 245 -13.07 1.68 -7.58
N VAL A 246 -12.54 1.18 -6.48
CA VAL A 246 -13.28 0.40 -5.48
C VAL A 246 -13.30 1.10 -4.14
N TRP A 247 -14.47 1.21 -3.53
CA TRP A 247 -14.67 1.78 -2.21
C TRP A 247 -15.45 0.86 -1.28
N GLY A 248 -14.88 0.58 -0.11
CA GLY A 248 -15.56 0.01 1.04
C GLY A 248 -16.27 1.12 1.83
N MET A 249 -17.59 1.08 1.87
CA MET A 249 -18.41 2.17 2.39
C MET A 249 -18.43 2.23 3.91
N ASN A 250 -18.07 1.14 4.60
CA ASN A 250 -17.99 1.07 6.06
C ASN A 250 -16.66 1.57 6.66
N ASP A 251 -15.80 2.15 5.83
CA ASP A 251 -14.60 2.83 6.31
C ASP A 251 -14.97 4.13 7.05
N ARG A 252 -14.95 4.07 8.38
CA ARG A 252 -15.31 5.21 9.23
C ARG A 252 -14.26 6.33 9.19
N SER A 253 -13.01 6.00 8.86
CA SER A 253 -11.95 7.00 8.72
C SER A 253 -12.23 7.95 7.55
N HIS A 254 -12.92 7.48 6.52
CA HIS A 254 -13.34 8.22 5.33
C HIS A 254 -14.82 8.62 5.34
N SER A 255 -15.49 8.63 6.49
CA SER A 255 -16.93 8.96 6.59
C SER A 255 -17.30 10.34 6.04
N ARG A 256 -16.34 11.29 6.02
CA ARG A 256 -16.52 12.67 5.52
C ARG A 256 -15.74 12.97 4.25
N SER A 257 -15.14 11.97 3.62
CA SER A 257 -14.34 12.13 2.41
C SER A 257 -15.21 12.12 1.16
N ASP A 258 -14.81 12.88 0.14
CA ASP A 258 -15.35 12.73 -1.21
C ASP A 258 -14.73 11.52 -1.90
N LYS A 259 -15.39 10.38 -1.73
CA LYS A 259 -14.93 9.07 -2.24
C LYS A 259 -14.80 9.04 -3.76
N ARG A 260 -15.53 9.91 -4.48
CA ARG A 260 -15.45 10.00 -5.94
C ARG A 260 -14.32 10.91 -6.42
N SER A 261 -13.63 11.61 -5.53
CA SER A 261 -12.50 12.47 -5.91
C SER A 261 -11.37 11.70 -6.61
N LEU A 262 -11.22 10.39 -6.36
CA LEU A 262 -10.28 9.52 -7.08
C LEU A 262 -10.47 9.58 -8.60
N LEU A 263 -11.70 9.81 -9.08
CA LEU A 263 -11.98 9.94 -10.51
C LEU A 263 -11.31 11.19 -11.14
N ASN A 264 -10.78 12.10 -10.36
CA ASN A 264 -9.93 13.19 -10.89
C ASN A 264 -8.57 12.66 -11.40
N ILE A 265 -8.11 11.52 -10.87
CA ILE A 265 -6.87 10.85 -11.31
C ILE A 265 -7.19 9.84 -12.42
N ALA A 266 -8.30 9.15 -12.31
CA ALA A 266 -8.73 8.10 -13.25
C ALA A 266 -10.18 8.35 -13.74
N PRO A 267 -10.44 9.34 -14.62
CA PRO A 267 -11.80 9.72 -15.02
C PRO A 267 -12.57 8.62 -15.75
N HIS A 268 -11.88 7.69 -16.39
CA HIS A 268 -12.45 6.56 -17.13
C HIS A 268 -12.66 5.31 -16.27
N ALA A 269 -12.25 5.34 -14.99
CA ALA A 269 -12.40 4.19 -14.12
C ALA A 269 -13.88 3.87 -13.84
N ARG A 270 -14.23 2.58 -13.94
CA ARG A 270 -15.51 2.09 -13.44
C ARG A 270 -15.52 2.18 -11.92
N TYR A 271 -16.46 2.92 -11.36
CA TYR A 271 -16.56 3.12 -9.91
C TYR A 271 -17.51 2.09 -9.29
N VAL A 272 -17.05 1.42 -8.22
CA VAL A 272 -17.78 0.37 -7.52
C VAL A 272 -17.70 0.60 -6.00
N GLU A 273 -18.82 0.50 -5.33
CA GLU A 273 -18.98 0.60 -3.88
C GLU A 273 -19.35 -0.76 -3.29
N HIS A 274 -18.86 -1.06 -2.08
CA HIS A 274 -19.24 -2.23 -1.31
C HIS A 274 -19.63 -1.80 0.12
N GLU A 275 -20.93 -1.94 0.46
CA GLU A 275 -21.48 -1.50 1.73
C GLU A 275 -21.02 -2.33 2.95
N GLY A 276 -20.54 -3.57 2.73
CA GLY A 276 -20.18 -4.51 3.79
C GLY A 276 -18.75 -4.40 4.30
N VAL A 277 -17.86 -3.66 3.59
CA VAL A 277 -16.43 -3.63 3.88
C VAL A 277 -15.93 -2.21 4.14
N GLY A 278 -14.76 -2.11 4.75
CA GLY A 278 -14.08 -0.85 5.04
C GLY A 278 -12.89 -0.59 4.13
N HIS A 279 -11.77 -0.25 4.72
CA HIS A 279 -10.57 0.26 4.04
C HIS A 279 -9.84 -0.78 3.18
N PHE A 280 -10.09 -2.06 3.42
CA PHE A 280 -9.35 -3.17 2.78
C PHE A 280 -10.32 -4.13 2.07
N PRO A 281 -11.04 -3.68 1.03
CA PRO A 281 -12.10 -4.49 0.41
C PRO A 281 -11.60 -5.84 -0.12
N GLU A 282 -10.36 -5.93 -0.58
CA GLU A 282 -9.72 -7.15 -1.08
C GLU A 282 -9.46 -8.19 0.03
N ILE A 283 -9.27 -7.73 1.27
CA ILE A 283 -8.96 -8.59 2.41
C ILE A 283 -10.22 -8.86 3.25
N GLU A 284 -11.12 -7.88 3.36
CA GLU A 284 -12.32 -7.98 4.17
C GLU A 284 -13.39 -8.87 3.53
N ASP A 285 -13.53 -8.82 2.20
CA ASP A 285 -14.38 -9.75 1.44
C ASP A 285 -13.64 -10.29 0.21
N PRO A 286 -12.72 -11.23 0.40
CA PRO A 286 -11.90 -11.79 -0.69
C PRO A 286 -12.74 -12.57 -1.71
N ALA A 287 -13.92 -13.05 -1.35
CA ALA A 287 -14.80 -13.76 -2.27
C ALA A 287 -15.47 -12.80 -3.26
N TRP A 288 -15.99 -11.70 -2.75
CA TRP A 288 -16.57 -10.64 -3.56
C TRP A 288 -15.51 -10.01 -4.47
N PHE A 289 -14.32 -9.70 -3.93
CA PHE A 289 -13.23 -9.08 -4.67
C PHE A 289 -12.74 -9.98 -5.81
N ASP A 290 -12.58 -11.28 -5.59
CA ASP A 290 -12.23 -12.26 -6.63
C ASP A 290 -13.26 -12.27 -7.76
N ALA A 291 -14.55 -12.28 -7.43
CA ALA A 291 -15.63 -12.26 -8.41
C ALA A 291 -15.65 -10.94 -9.21
N LEU A 292 -15.47 -9.80 -8.52
CA LEU A 292 -15.37 -8.49 -9.14
C LEU A 292 -14.19 -8.41 -10.11
N LEU A 293 -13.02 -8.87 -9.68
CA LEU A 293 -11.78 -8.84 -10.46
C LEU A 293 -11.92 -9.72 -11.72
N LYS A 294 -12.46 -10.93 -11.60
CA LYS A 294 -12.72 -11.82 -12.73
C LYS A 294 -13.71 -11.20 -13.74
N SER A 295 -14.74 -10.50 -13.27
CA SER A 295 -15.67 -9.78 -14.16
C SER A 295 -14.96 -8.64 -14.87
N PHE A 296 -14.22 -7.82 -14.14
CA PHE A 296 -13.50 -6.68 -14.69
C PHE A 296 -12.50 -7.07 -15.78
N LEU A 297 -11.73 -8.13 -15.54
CA LEU A 297 -10.75 -8.62 -16.52
C LEU A 297 -11.37 -9.23 -17.78
N ARG A 298 -12.60 -9.74 -17.71
CA ARG A 298 -13.34 -10.23 -18.91
C ARG A 298 -13.93 -9.09 -19.70
N ASP A 299 -14.44 -8.06 -19.03
CA ASP A 299 -15.14 -6.93 -19.67
C ASP A 299 -14.18 -5.93 -20.32
N GLY A 300 -12.92 -5.93 -19.91
CA GLY A 300 -11.84 -5.05 -20.40
C GLY A 300 -10.88 -5.69 -21.41
N ALA A 301 -11.16 -6.93 -21.82
CA ALA A 301 -10.35 -7.67 -22.79
C ALA A 301 -10.76 -7.37 -24.25
#